data_dca4ee2d0e66a745560ca10c201ccff1
#
_entry.id   dca4ee2d0e66a745560ca10c201ccff1
#
_cell.length_a   1.000
_cell.length_b   1.000
_cell.length_c   1.000
_cell.angle_alpha   90.00
_cell.angle_beta   90.00
_cell.angle_gamma   90.00
#
_symmetry.space_group_name_H-M   'P 1'
#
loop_
_entity.id
_entity.type
_entity.pdbx_description
1 polymer ?
#
loop_
_entity_poly.entity_id
_entity_poly.type
_entity_poly.pdbx_seq_one_letter_code
_entity_poly.pdbx_strand_id
1 'polypeptide(L)'
;MKRFAFFMGFLLIIVASANAQTPEDNATRWLVNHIVWSQATIEELSFATIVLDSQTGLSQLNNKMNSATGCFPKTGCNVKETALATLALREMNQVTEKQIKYLNNSLKVAPFNAQDWNIQVVSNEAGTCTIKYEESPNGIIFNFDENGKLDDGSSWINFNQLNGFNFNRHSENVNIACTFSSTPRISIIKIIGNNFYIIEEQTSKNANFKLRNGCYSSSPSSVNCDEESSFYASFVMSKLGLSIDAGNYLKDNANNDLEYSMLSLIDSKHIPALVSRQKDDGSFENVYSSLFAYGALRNSNYQEEKNELKSWIESQQSNDGRIGNGIMDTSIALYFVYAGLLGPGDEEDEQGEGCIIDSD
;
A
#
# COMPACT_ATOMS: atom_id res chain seq x y z
N MET A 1 13.66 -34.02 -80.51
CA MET A 1 13.05 -34.09 -79.13
C MET A 1 13.96 -33.39 -78.15
N LYS A 2 13.62 -32.12 -77.79
CA LYS A 2 14.38 -31.31 -76.88
C LYS A 2 13.70 -31.38 -75.51
N ARG A 3 14.44 -31.89 -74.48
CA ARG A 3 13.98 -31.93 -73.13
C ARG A 3 14.31 -30.55 -72.44
N PHE A 4 13.28 -29.82 -72.05
CA PHE A 4 13.38 -28.67 -71.24
C PHE A 4 13.47 -29.10 -69.76
N ALA A 5 14.58 -28.81 -69.09
CA ALA A 5 14.72 -29.01 -67.69
C ALA A 5 14.27 -27.71 -66.99
N PHE A 6 13.20 -27.76 -66.17
CA PHE A 6 12.66 -26.69 -65.39
C PHE A 6 13.41 -26.68 -64.03
N PHE A 7 14.32 -25.73 -63.87
CA PHE A 7 14.98 -25.50 -62.58
C PHE A 7 14.07 -24.66 -61.74
N MET A 8 13.39 -25.28 -60.77
CA MET A 8 12.55 -24.61 -59.77
C MET A 8 13.44 -24.21 -58.62
N GLY A 9 13.90 -22.93 -58.61
CA GLY A 9 14.65 -22.34 -57.51
C GLY A 9 13.72 -22.11 -56.33
N PHE A 10 13.87 -22.90 -55.28
CA PHE A 10 13.22 -22.70 -54.01
C PHE A 10 13.96 -21.56 -53.27
N LEU A 11 13.40 -20.34 -53.34
CA LEU A 11 13.88 -19.21 -52.57
C LEU A 11 13.42 -19.41 -51.11
N LEU A 12 14.31 -19.94 -50.25
CA LEU A 12 14.12 -20.02 -48.82
C LEU A 12 14.21 -18.58 -48.27
N ILE A 13 13.06 -17.94 -48.09
CA ILE A 13 12.96 -16.72 -47.32
C ILE A 13 13.11 -17.14 -45.85
N ILE A 14 14.32 -17.03 -45.32
CA ILE A 14 14.53 -17.06 -43.87
C ILE A 14 13.95 -15.75 -43.33
N VAL A 15 12.69 -15.79 -42.90
CA VAL A 15 12.13 -14.75 -42.07
C VAL A 15 12.85 -14.87 -40.74
N ALA A 16 13.92 -14.12 -40.55
CA ALA A 16 14.47 -13.83 -39.22
C ALA A 16 13.37 -13.05 -38.50
N SER A 17 12.56 -13.76 -37.73
CA SER A 17 11.72 -13.10 -36.69
C SER A 17 12.69 -12.43 -35.73
N ALA A 18 13.02 -11.17 -36.01
CA ALA A 18 13.58 -10.32 -35.02
C ALA A 18 12.54 -10.26 -33.90
N ASN A 19 12.73 -11.02 -32.83
CA ASN A 19 11.94 -10.85 -31.62
C ASN A 19 12.11 -9.39 -31.21
N ALA A 20 11.09 -8.57 -31.47
CA ALA A 20 11.07 -7.22 -30.99
C ALA A 20 11.20 -7.28 -29.46
N GLN A 21 12.31 -6.76 -28.94
CA GLN A 21 12.53 -6.75 -27.50
C GLN A 21 11.42 -5.95 -26.86
N THR A 22 10.84 -6.53 -25.80
CA THR A 22 9.80 -5.86 -25.03
C THR A 22 10.39 -4.67 -24.23
N PRO A 23 9.56 -3.69 -23.83
CA PRO A 23 10.00 -2.64 -22.91
C PRO A 23 10.63 -3.20 -21.63
N GLU A 24 10.09 -4.31 -21.12
CA GLU A 24 10.60 -5.03 -19.94
C GLU A 24 12.01 -5.57 -20.17
N ASP A 25 12.25 -6.29 -21.31
CA ASP A 25 13.56 -6.84 -21.63
C ASP A 25 14.62 -5.74 -21.75
N ASN A 26 14.24 -4.59 -22.34
CA ASN A 26 15.12 -3.43 -22.48
C ASN A 26 15.46 -2.83 -21.11
N ALA A 27 14.46 -2.64 -20.23
CA ALA A 27 14.66 -2.11 -18.89
C ALA A 27 15.52 -3.05 -18.03
N THR A 28 15.24 -4.36 -18.06
CA THR A 28 16.01 -5.37 -17.33
C THR A 28 17.46 -5.39 -17.77
N ARG A 29 17.71 -5.44 -19.09
CA ARG A 29 19.09 -5.40 -19.61
C ARG A 29 19.81 -4.12 -19.28
N TRP A 30 19.12 -2.97 -19.33
CA TRP A 30 19.71 -1.70 -18.94
C TRP A 30 20.10 -1.73 -17.46
N LEU A 31 19.20 -2.16 -16.58
CA LEU A 31 19.45 -2.24 -15.14
C LEU A 31 20.65 -3.14 -14.81
N VAL A 32 20.69 -4.35 -15.38
CA VAL A 32 21.81 -5.28 -15.19
C VAL A 32 23.16 -4.67 -15.57
N ASN A 33 23.20 -3.89 -16.66
CA ASN A 33 24.45 -3.31 -17.16
C ASN A 33 24.88 -2.02 -16.44
N HIS A 34 23.99 -1.36 -15.71
CA HIS A 34 24.27 -0.03 -15.14
C HIS A 34 24.30 -0.02 -13.60
N ILE A 35 23.72 -1.04 -12.93
CA ILE A 35 23.75 -1.09 -11.48
C ILE A 35 25.16 -1.37 -10.96
N VAL A 36 25.67 -0.44 -10.15
CA VAL A 36 26.94 -0.62 -9.41
C VAL A 36 26.57 -0.96 -7.97
N TRP A 37 26.39 -2.26 -7.69
CA TRP A 37 25.86 -2.79 -6.44
C TRP A 37 26.51 -2.22 -5.17
N SER A 38 27.83 -1.98 -5.17
CA SER A 38 28.54 -1.43 -4.01
C SER A 38 28.27 0.05 -3.74
N GLN A 39 27.84 0.80 -4.77
CA GLN A 39 27.58 2.24 -4.71
C GLN A 39 26.09 2.56 -4.58
N ALA A 40 25.22 1.63 -4.95
CA ALA A 40 23.78 1.82 -4.93
C ALA A 40 23.28 2.16 -3.51
N THR A 41 22.30 3.05 -3.44
CA THR A 41 21.59 3.40 -2.20
C THR A 41 20.82 2.20 -1.66
N ILE A 42 20.32 2.26 -0.44
CA ILE A 42 19.46 1.18 0.11
C ILE A 42 18.17 1.02 -0.72
N GLU A 43 17.60 2.11 -1.18
CA GLU A 43 16.38 2.12 -1.98
C GLU A 43 16.61 1.43 -3.34
N GLU A 44 17.68 1.82 -4.07
CA GLU A 44 18.08 1.19 -5.33
C GLU A 44 18.40 -0.29 -5.14
N LEU A 45 19.16 -0.63 -4.10
CA LEU A 45 19.48 -2.02 -3.77
C LEU A 45 18.23 -2.84 -3.50
N SER A 46 17.26 -2.28 -2.78
CA SER A 46 16.06 -2.99 -2.40
C SER A 46 15.25 -3.41 -3.64
N PHE A 47 14.87 -2.46 -4.49
CA PHE A 47 14.08 -2.77 -5.67
C PHE A 47 14.87 -3.57 -6.71
N ALA A 48 16.14 -3.21 -6.99
CA ALA A 48 16.96 -3.93 -7.94
C ALA A 48 17.23 -5.39 -7.51
N THR A 49 17.40 -5.64 -6.21
CA THR A 49 17.58 -6.99 -5.66
C THR A 49 16.35 -7.85 -5.92
N ILE A 50 15.16 -7.30 -5.71
CA ILE A 50 13.90 -8.01 -5.95
C ILE A 50 13.74 -8.34 -7.43
N VAL A 51 13.79 -7.32 -8.30
CA VAL A 51 13.45 -7.49 -9.72
C VAL A 51 14.47 -8.28 -10.53
N LEU A 52 15.70 -8.35 -10.06
CA LEU A 52 16.76 -9.16 -10.68
C LEU A 52 17.01 -10.49 -9.96
N ASP A 53 16.25 -10.81 -8.90
CA ASP A 53 16.48 -11.97 -8.01
C ASP A 53 17.98 -12.12 -7.65
N SER A 54 18.62 -11.00 -7.25
CA SER A 54 20.08 -10.89 -7.22
C SER A 54 20.69 -11.27 -5.87
N GLN A 55 21.43 -12.37 -5.83
CA GLN A 55 22.24 -12.75 -4.66
C GLN A 55 23.35 -11.75 -4.37
N THR A 56 23.88 -11.07 -5.39
CA THR A 56 24.85 -9.97 -5.22
C THR A 56 24.20 -8.78 -4.52
N GLY A 57 23.00 -8.37 -4.96
CA GLY A 57 22.23 -7.32 -4.31
C GLY A 57 21.91 -7.66 -2.86
N LEU A 58 21.43 -8.89 -2.60
CA LEU A 58 21.18 -9.39 -1.25
C LEU A 58 22.44 -9.33 -0.36
N SER A 59 23.60 -9.73 -0.88
CA SER A 59 24.87 -9.63 -0.15
C SER A 59 25.21 -8.18 0.20
N GLN A 60 25.00 -7.24 -0.72
CA GLN A 60 25.26 -5.81 -0.47
C GLN A 60 24.27 -5.23 0.54
N LEU A 61 22.99 -5.59 0.51
CA LEU A 61 22.02 -5.22 1.55
C LEU A 61 22.53 -5.72 2.92
N ASN A 62 22.87 -6.99 3.04
CA ASN A 62 23.40 -7.55 4.30
C ASN A 62 24.66 -6.83 4.80
N ASN A 63 25.57 -6.41 3.92
CA ASN A 63 26.76 -5.64 4.28
C ASN A 63 26.44 -4.23 4.82
N LYS A 64 25.32 -3.64 4.34
CA LYS A 64 24.86 -2.31 4.77
C LYS A 64 23.93 -2.37 5.99
N MET A 65 23.59 -3.55 6.50
CA MET A 65 22.73 -3.76 7.67
C MET A 65 23.50 -3.55 8.98
N ASN A 66 22.87 -2.92 9.96
CA ASN A 66 23.31 -2.95 11.34
C ASN A 66 22.96 -4.31 11.95
N SER A 67 23.93 -5.17 12.20
CA SER A 67 23.72 -6.55 12.66
C SER A 67 23.06 -6.65 14.06
N ALA A 68 23.22 -5.64 14.90
CA ALA A 68 22.65 -5.63 16.24
C ALA A 68 21.14 -5.34 16.21
N THR A 69 20.72 -4.36 15.43
CA THR A 69 19.34 -3.87 15.40
C THR A 69 18.56 -4.31 14.17
N GLY A 70 19.25 -4.74 13.11
CA GLY A 70 18.66 -5.09 11.82
C GLY A 70 18.31 -3.89 10.94
N CYS A 71 18.56 -2.65 11.38
CA CYS A 71 18.20 -1.45 10.63
C CYS A 71 19.18 -1.11 9.51
N PHE A 72 18.73 -0.21 8.63
CA PHE A 72 19.49 0.31 7.50
C PHE A 72 19.49 1.85 7.47
N PRO A 73 20.58 2.46 6.94
CA PRO A 73 21.89 1.83 6.70
C PRO A 73 22.60 1.50 8.02
N LYS A 74 23.72 0.78 7.95
CA LYS A 74 24.51 0.35 9.13
C LYS A 74 24.86 1.49 10.10
N THR A 75 25.10 2.68 9.55
CA THR A 75 25.33 3.93 10.29
C THR A 75 24.25 4.92 9.91
N GLY A 76 23.57 5.50 10.91
CA GLY A 76 22.47 6.44 10.65
C GLY A 76 21.17 5.75 10.25
N CYS A 77 20.85 4.61 10.88
CA CYS A 77 19.61 3.88 10.68
C CYS A 77 18.39 4.78 10.57
N ASN A 78 17.56 4.59 9.56
CA ASN A 78 16.27 5.23 9.44
C ASN A 78 15.15 4.25 9.08
N VAL A 79 13.92 4.68 9.26
CA VAL A 79 12.73 3.82 9.10
C VAL A 79 12.43 3.57 7.63
N LYS A 80 12.51 4.58 6.76
CA LYS A 80 12.25 4.43 5.31
C LYS A 80 13.15 3.35 4.68
N GLU A 81 14.46 3.52 4.82
CA GLU A 81 15.43 2.58 4.24
C GLU A 81 15.34 1.19 4.88
N THR A 82 15.06 1.12 6.21
CA THR A 82 14.84 -0.16 6.88
C THR A 82 13.58 -0.86 6.35
N ALA A 83 12.50 -0.13 6.10
CA ALA A 83 11.28 -0.68 5.53
C ALA A 83 11.51 -1.27 4.13
N LEU A 84 12.12 -0.49 3.22
CA LEU A 84 12.39 -0.96 1.86
C LEU A 84 13.36 -2.16 1.83
N ALA A 85 14.41 -2.13 2.64
CA ALA A 85 15.31 -3.27 2.76
C ALA A 85 14.59 -4.50 3.35
N THR A 86 13.63 -4.30 4.27
CA THR A 86 12.81 -5.40 4.83
C THR A 86 11.98 -6.05 3.73
N LEU A 87 11.37 -5.26 2.85
CA LEU A 87 10.64 -5.77 1.69
C LEU A 87 11.55 -6.66 0.83
N ALA A 88 12.73 -6.14 0.45
CA ALA A 88 13.67 -6.89 -0.37
C ALA A 88 14.15 -8.19 0.29
N LEU A 89 14.51 -8.14 1.57
CA LEU A 89 14.90 -9.32 2.32
C LEU A 89 13.79 -10.37 2.35
N ARG A 90 12.54 -9.94 2.52
CA ARG A 90 11.39 -10.84 2.56
C ARG A 90 11.10 -11.51 1.23
N GLU A 91 11.13 -10.74 0.13
CA GLU A 91 10.98 -11.25 -1.23
C GLU A 91 12.10 -12.25 -1.59
N MET A 92 13.30 -12.04 -1.05
CA MET A 92 14.44 -12.96 -1.15
C MET A 92 14.40 -14.10 -0.12
N ASN A 93 13.26 -14.36 0.51
CA ASN A 93 13.05 -15.42 1.52
C ASN A 93 13.99 -15.35 2.74
N GLN A 94 14.42 -14.14 3.12
CA GLN A 94 15.26 -13.96 4.31
C GLN A 94 14.40 -13.72 5.57
N VAL A 95 14.99 -14.04 6.73
CA VAL A 95 14.39 -13.75 8.04
C VAL A 95 14.46 -12.26 8.32
N THR A 96 13.31 -11.63 8.65
CA THR A 96 13.16 -10.18 8.83
C THR A 96 12.70 -9.75 10.23
N GLU A 97 12.81 -10.63 11.23
CA GLU A 97 12.32 -10.35 12.58
C GLU A 97 12.96 -9.12 13.24
N LYS A 98 14.27 -8.92 13.04
CA LYS A 98 14.99 -7.76 13.60
C LYS A 98 14.52 -6.45 12.95
N GLN A 99 14.32 -6.46 11.65
CA GLN A 99 13.83 -5.30 10.88
C GLN A 99 12.42 -4.93 11.31
N ILE A 100 11.52 -5.91 11.37
CA ILE A 100 10.14 -5.72 11.83
C ILE A 100 10.13 -5.18 13.26
N LYS A 101 10.98 -5.72 14.15
CA LYS A 101 11.12 -5.20 15.51
C LYS A 101 11.61 -3.75 15.53
N TYR A 102 12.56 -3.38 14.66
CA TYR A 102 13.01 -2.00 14.54
C TYR A 102 11.88 -1.07 14.09
N LEU A 103 11.11 -1.46 13.07
CA LEU A 103 9.96 -0.71 12.59
C LEU A 103 8.91 -0.55 13.70
N ASN A 104 8.55 -1.64 14.39
CA ASN A 104 7.59 -1.58 15.51
C ASN A 104 8.06 -0.68 16.65
N ASN A 105 9.36 -0.64 16.97
CA ASN A 105 9.91 0.26 17.98
C ASN A 105 9.88 1.75 17.53
N SER A 106 9.77 1.99 16.23
CA SER A 106 9.64 3.33 15.65
C SER A 106 8.18 3.79 15.55
N LEU A 107 7.23 2.91 15.83
CA LEU A 107 5.81 3.27 15.87
C LEU A 107 5.55 4.15 17.11
N LYS A 108 4.94 5.32 16.89
CA LYS A 108 4.58 6.32 17.88
C LYS A 108 3.08 6.57 17.83
N VAL A 109 2.57 7.25 18.84
CA VAL A 109 1.20 7.76 18.84
C VAL A 109 1.18 9.07 18.07
N ALA A 110 0.35 9.16 17.04
CA ALA A 110 0.12 10.43 16.34
C ALA A 110 -0.58 11.44 17.26
N PRO A 111 -0.36 12.74 17.07
CA PRO A 111 -1.11 13.74 17.80
C PRO A 111 -2.61 13.50 17.69
N PHE A 112 -3.28 13.37 18.83
CA PHE A 112 -4.71 13.10 18.91
C PHE A 112 -5.40 14.19 19.72
N ASN A 113 -6.35 14.87 19.11
CA ASN A 113 -7.24 15.78 19.81
C ASN A 113 -8.63 15.13 19.95
N ALA A 114 -8.98 14.73 21.17
CA ALA A 114 -10.24 14.05 21.44
C ALA A 114 -11.47 14.86 21.02
N GLN A 115 -11.40 16.18 21.03
CA GLN A 115 -12.52 17.06 20.63
C GLN A 115 -12.88 16.90 19.15
N ASP A 116 -11.91 16.51 18.33
CA ASP A 116 -12.12 16.34 16.89
C ASP A 116 -12.78 15.00 16.54
N TRP A 117 -12.86 14.06 17.48
CA TRP A 117 -13.35 12.70 17.23
C TRP A 117 -14.73 12.48 17.83
N ASN A 118 -15.61 11.90 17.03
CA ASN A 118 -17.00 11.65 17.40
C ASN A 118 -17.45 10.27 16.91
N ILE A 119 -18.36 9.67 17.67
CA ILE A 119 -19.16 8.55 17.26
C ILE A 119 -20.53 9.10 16.87
N GLN A 120 -20.96 8.94 15.64
CA GLN A 120 -22.30 9.26 15.19
C GLN A 120 -23.16 8.01 15.20
N VAL A 121 -24.33 8.08 15.82
CA VAL A 121 -25.35 7.03 15.77
C VAL A 121 -26.56 7.59 15.06
N VAL A 122 -26.96 7.00 13.94
CA VAL A 122 -28.15 7.40 13.19
C VAL A 122 -29.21 6.31 13.36
N SER A 123 -30.27 6.67 14.08
CA SER A 123 -31.49 5.90 14.30
C SER A 123 -32.68 6.85 14.32
N ASN A 124 -33.88 6.36 14.09
CA ASN A 124 -35.13 7.14 14.17
C ASN A 124 -36.06 6.58 15.27
N GLU A 125 -35.48 5.97 16.30
CA GLU A 125 -36.22 5.36 17.39
C GLU A 125 -35.43 5.45 18.71
N ALA A 126 -36.15 5.36 19.82
CA ALA A 126 -35.53 5.30 21.14
C ALA A 126 -34.73 4.01 21.34
N GLY A 127 -33.66 4.12 22.09
CA GLY A 127 -32.80 2.99 22.40
C GLY A 127 -31.56 3.40 23.18
N THR A 128 -30.70 2.44 23.43
CA THR A 128 -29.43 2.68 24.12
C THR A 128 -28.28 2.12 23.29
N CYS A 129 -27.11 2.79 23.36
CA CYS A 129 -25.87 2.22 22.88
C CYS A 129 -24.86 2.13 24.03
N THR A 130 -24.25 0.97 24.18
CA THR A 130 -23.15 0.73 25.12
C THR A 130 -21.84 0.75 24.35
N ILE A 131 -20.95 1.66 24.72
CA ILE A 131 -19.63 1.81 24.11
C ILE A 131 -18.59 1.23 25.04
N LYS A 132 -17.86 0.22 24.55
CA LYS A 132 -16.80 -0.49 25.29
C LYS A 132 -15.45 -0.25 24.64
N TYR A 133 -14.44 -0.07 25.45
CA TYR A 133 -13.04 0.04 25.10
C TYR A 133 -12.18 -0.51 26.24
N GLU A 134 -10.86 -0.54 26.11
CA GLU A 134 -10.01 -1.28 27.06
C GLU A 134 -10.14 -0.78 28.51
N GLU A 135 -10.15 0.54 28.73
CA GLU A 135 -10.31 1.12 30.08
C GLU A 135 -11.74 1.03 30.61
N SER A 136 -12.72 0.78 29.76
CA SER A 136 -14.13 0.63 30.12
C SER A 136 -14.74 -0.67 29.55
N PRO A 137 -14.33 -1.85 30.04
CA PRO A 137 -14.81 -3.14 29.55
C PRO A 137 -16.30 -3.37 29.84
N ASN A 138 -16.85 -2.73 30.88
CA ASN A 138 -18.28 -2.77 31.19
C ASN A 138 -19.08 -1.84 30.26
N GLY A 139 -18.44 -0.87 29.65
CA GLY A 139 -19.02 0.08 28.72
C GLY A 139 -19.67 1.29 29.40
N ILE A 140 -19.81 2.35 28.60
CA ILE A 140 -20.58 3.57 28.94
C ILE A 140 -21.87 3.51 28.14
N ILE A 141 -23.01 3.79 28.79
CA ILE A 141 -24.33 3.74 28.20
C ILE A 141 -24.76 5.14 27.78
N PHE A 142 -25.20 5.28 26.54
CA PHE A 142 -25.80 6.50 25.99
C PHE A 142 -27.24 6.20 25.60
N ASN A 143 -28.19 7.03 26.09
CA ASN A 143 -29.62 6.90 25.82
C ASN A 143 -30.03 7.82 24.66
N PHE A 144 -30.83 7.29 23.75
CA PHE A 144 -31.35 8.02 22.61
C PHE A 144 -32.88 8.07 22.71
N ASP A 145 -33.44 9.23 22.40
CA ASP A 145 -34.90 9.46 22.36
C ASP A 145 -35.57 8.82 21.12
N GLU A 146 -36.86 9.03 20.95
CA GLU A 146 -37.65 8.53 19.82
C GLU A 146 -37.23 9.08 18.45
N ASN A 147 -36.44 10.16 18.43
CA ASN A 147 -35.86 10.76 17.23
C ASN A 147 -34.39 10.35 17.02
N GLY A 148 -33.87 9.42 17.82
CA GLY A 148 -32.49 9.00 17.79
C GLY A 148 -31.52 10.07 18.26
N LYS A 149 -31.93 10.91 19.25
CA LYS A 149 -31.12 11.99 19.80
C LYS A 149 -30.75 11.72 21.26
N LEU A 150 -29.58 12.19 21.65
CA LEU A 150 -29.14 12.28 23.03
C LEU A 150 -29.88 13.43 23.75
N ASP A 151 -29.74 13.52 25.06
CA ASP A 151 -30.34 14.57 25.91
C ASP A 151 -29.97 16.00 25.47
N ASP A 152 -28.84 16.18 24.81
CA ASP A 152 -28.37 17.45 24.24
C ASP A 152 -28.94 17.75 22.83
N GLY A 153 -29.80 16.88 22.31
CA GLY A 153 -30.38 16.98 20.98
C GLY A 153 -29.44 16.52 19.85
N SER A 154 -28.25 16.04 20.16
CA SER A 154 -27.25 15.54 19.24
C SER A 154 -27.46 14.04 18.93
N SER A 155 -26.96 13.57 17.81
CA SER A 155 -26.74 12.13 17.54
C SER A 155 -25.24 11.76 17.61
N TRP A 156 -24.42 12.62 18.20
CA TRP A 156 -22.97 12.52 18.22
C TRP A 156 -22.47 12.39 19.64
N ILE A 157 -21.63 11.39 19.89
CA ILE A 157 -20.95 11.16 21.16
C ILE A 157 -19.49 11.57 20.94
N ASN A 158 -19.06 12.65 21.59
CA ASN A 158 -17.68 13.09 21.51
C ASN A 158 -16.77 12.15 22.32
N PHE A 159 -15.57 11.89 21.86
CA PHE A 159 -14.63 10.99 22.55
C PHE A 159 -14.23 11.53 23.94
N ASN A 160 -14.32 12.83 24.21
CA ASN A 160 -14.13 13.39 25.55
C ASN A 160 -15.20 12.90 26.56
N GLN A 161 -16.36 12.43 26.10
CA GLN A 161 -17.42 11.85 26.94
C GLN A 161 -17.12 10.39 27.33
N LEU A 162 -16.12 9.77 26.67
CA LEU A 162 -15.65 8.44 26.99
C LEU A 162 -14.64 8.51 28.15
N ASN A 163 -15.15 8.37 29.37
CA ASN A 163 -14.37 8.54 30.57
C ASN A 163 -13.20 7.54 30.65
N GLY A 164 -11.97 8.05 30.75
CA GLY A 164 -10.73 7.25 30.82
C GLY A 164 -10.27 6.71 29.47
N PHE A 165 -10.86 7.10 28.34
CA PHE A 165 -10.37 6.68 27.03
C PHE A 165 -8.91 7.08 26.84
N ASN A 166 -8.06 6.11 26.49
CA ASN A 166 -6.62 6.32 26.42
C ASN A 166 -6.17 6.76 25.03
N PHE A 167 -6.03 8.06 24.84
CA PHE A 167 -5.56 8.68 23.60
C PHE A 167 -4.06 8.48 23.32
N ASN A 168 -3.32 7.89 24.25
CA ASN A 168 -1.87 7.64 24.10
C ASN A 168 -1.56 6.25 23.52
N ARG A 169 -2.53 5.62 22.85
CA ARG A 169 -2.34 4.36 22.15
C ARG A 169 -2.34 4.57 20.64
N HIS A 170 -1.46 3.88 19.96
CA HIS A 170 -1.45 3.88 18.48
C HIS A 170 -2.59 3.06 17.86
N SER A 171 -3.26 2.22 18.66
CA SER A 171 -4.42 1.44 18.22
C SER A 171 -5.34 1.15 19.40
N GLU A 172 -6.65 1.34 19.22
CA GLU A 172 -7.68 1.08 20.21
C GLU A 172 -8.92 0.47 19.55
N ASN A 173 -9.53 -0.54 20.19
CA ASN A 173 -10.79 -1.12 19.73
C ASN A 173 -11.96 -0.45 20.47
N VAL A 174 -12.93 0.04 19.69
CA VAL A 174 -14.17 0.62 20.20
C VAL A 174 -15.33 -0.26 19.76
N ASN A 175 -15.94 -0.96 20.72
CA ASN A 175 -17.08 -1.83 20.48
C ASN A 175 -18.37 -1.10 20.88
N ILE A 176 -19.34 -1.02 19.97
CA ILE A 176 -20.60 -0.31 20.17
C ILE A 176 -21.75 -1.30 20.00
N ALA A 177 -22.52 -1.51 21.05
CA ALA A 177 -23.68 -2.40 21.04
C ALA A 177 -24.94 -1.58 21.33
N CYS A 178 -25.90 -1.58 20.37
CA CYS A 178 -27.13 -0.79 20.45
C CYS A 178 -28.38 -1.68 20.52
N THR A 179 -29.42 -1.19 21.23
CA THR A 179 -30.68 -1.91 21.51
C THR A 179 -31.85 -1.46 20.63
N PHE A 180 -31.62 -0.65 19.61
CA PHE A 180 -32.67 -0.22 18.67
C PHE A 180 -33.37 -1.42 18.03
N SER A 181 -34.67 -1.27 17.70
CA SER A 181 -35.43 -2.32 16.99
C SER A 181 -34.89 -2.46 15.56
N SER A 182 -34.68 -1.34 14.87
CA SER A 182 -34.01 -1.28 13.56
C SER A 182 -32.48 -1.35 13.70
N THR A 183 -31.80 -1.55 12.58
CA THR A 183 -30.32 -1.55 12.55
C THR A 183 -29.81 -0.13 12.35
N PRO A 184 -29.09 0.45 13.33
CA PRO A 184 -28.55 1.80 13.21
C PRO A 184 -27.36 1.84 12.25
N ARG A 185 -27.09 3.02 11.71
CA ARG A 185 -25.82 3.35 11.07
C ARG A 185 -24.93 4.03 12.10
N ILE A 186 -23.73 3.48 12.30
CA ILE A 186 -22.77 3.95 13.28
C ILE A 186 -21.51 4.35 12.54
N SER A 187 -21.01 5.56 12.75
CA SER A 187 -19.83 6.09 12.08
C SER A 187 -18.85 6.67 13.08
N ILE A 188 -17.56 6.42 12.87
CA ILE A 188 -16.49 7.21 13.49
C ILE A 188 -16.22 8.42 12.59
N ILE A 189 -16.31 9.61 13.16
CA ILE A 189 -16.16 10.88 12.44
C ILE A 189 -15.01 11.66 13.04
N LYS A 190 -14.16 12.23 12.17
CA LYS A 190 -13.15 13.22 12.54
C LYS A 190 -13.54 14.59 12.00
N ILE A 191 -13.41 15.61 12.84
CA ILE A 191 -13.66 17.01 12.51
C ILE A 191 -12.31 17.69 12.32
N ILE A 192 -12.10 18.34 11.16
CA ILE A 192 -10.90 19.13 10.88
C ILE A 192 -11.38 20.52 10.43
N GLY A 193 -11.20 21.51 11.28
CA GLY A 193 -11.79 22.84 11.06
C GLY A 193 -13.31 22.76 11.00
N ASN A 194 -13.90 23.10 9.86
CA ASN A 194 -15.36 23.03 9.65
C ASN A 194 -15.79 21.80 8.82
N ASN A 195 -14.89 20.88 8.52
CA ASN A 195 -15.18 19.71 7.69
C ASN A 195 -15.33 18.45 8.54
N PHE A 196 -16.27 17.57 8.11
CA PHE A 196 -16.54 16.30 8.76
C PHE A 196 -16.06 15.16 7.84
N TYR A 197 -15.24 14.29 8.38
CA TYR A 197 -14.68 13.14 7.65
C TYR A 197 -15.15 11.84 8.30
N ILE A 198 -15.87 11.03 7.56
CA ILE A 198 -16.20 9.67 7.98
C ILE A 198 -14.91 8.84 7.86
N ILE A 199 -14.41 8.37 8.98
CA ILE A 199 -13.22 7.50 9.05
C ILE A 199 -13.60 6.07 8.74
N GLU A 200 -14.66 5.58 9.41
CA GLU A 200 -15.20 4.24 9.23
C GLU A 200 -16.70 4.26 9.53
N GLU A 201 -17.48 3.43 8.84
CA GLU A 201 -18.92 3.34 9.02
C GLU A 201 -19.39 1.88 8.97
N GLN A 202 -20.31 1.52 9.85
CA GLN A 202 -20.92 0.20 9.90
C GLN A 202 -22.43 0.34 10.12
N THR A 203 -23.22 -0.42 9.33
CA THR A 203 -24.66 -0.57 9.56
C THR A 203 -24.87 -1.86 10.35
N SER A 204 -24.91 -1.75 11.67
CA SER A 204 -24.97 -2.90 12.58
C SER A 204 -25.43 -2.47 13.96
N LYS A 205 -26.15 -3.38 14.67
CA LYS A 205 -26.44 -3.22 16.11
C LYS A 205 -25.20 -3.45 16.98
N ASN A 206 -24.20 -4.17 16.45
CA ASN A 206 -22.94 -4.44 17.11
C ASN A 206 -21.81 -4.04 16.16
N ALA A 207 -21.33 -2.81 16.29
CA ALA A 207 -20.22 -2.29 15.50
C ALA A 207 -18.90 -2.42 16.28
N ASN A 208 -17.83 -2.72 15.55
CA ASN A 208 -16.48 -2.80 16.11
C ASN A 208 -15.54 -1.99 15.23
N PHE A 209 -14.99 -0.93 15.79
CA PHE A 209 -14.07 -0.03 15.12
C PHE A 209 -12.67 -0.17 15.70
N LYS A 210 -11.66 -0.24 14.84
CA LYS A 210 -10.26 -0.17 15.24
C LYS A 210 -9.72 1.22 14.93
N LEU A 211 -9.57 2.06 15.96
CA LEU A 211 -8.89 3.34 15.81
C LEU A 211 -7.39 3.09 15.63
N ARG A 212 -6.84 3.57 14.51
CA ARG A 212 -5.44 3.40 14.13
C ARG A 212 -4.76 4.74 14.16
N ASN A 213 -4.29 5.13 15.34
CA ASN A 213 -3.73 6.46 15.62
C ASN A 213 -2.21 6.40 15.78
N GLY A 214 -1.54 5.52 15.05
CA GLY A 214 -0.09 5.43 15.02
C GLY A 214 0.51 6.31 13.92
N CYS A 215 1.80 6.55 14.03
CA CYS A 215 2.67 7.07 12.99
C CYS A 215 4.07 6.50 13.18
N TYR A 216 4.91 6.53 12.17
CA TYR A 216 6.30 6.15 12.35
C TYR A 216 7.16 7.41 12.53
N SER A 217 8.09 7.34 13.46
CA SER A 217 9.18 8.32 13.58
C SER A 217 10.33 7.94 12.62
N SER A 218 11.23 8.86 12.32
CA SER A 218 12.40 8.59 11.47
C SER A 218 13.36 7.54 12.06
N SER A 219 13.33 7.35 13.38
CA SER A 219 14.08 6.32 14.11
C SER A 219 13.41 6.01 15.46
N PRO A 220 13.70 4.84 16.11
CA PRO A 220 13.13 4.50 17.41
C PRO A 220 13.40 5.52 18.51
N SER A 221 14.49 6.28 18.42
CA SER A 221 14.86 7.34 19.39
C SER A 221 14.16 8.67 19.15
N SER A 222 13.59 8.91 17.97
CA SER A 222 12.79 10.10 17.68
C SER A 222 11.41 9.98 18.34
N VAL A 223 10.90 11.09 18.84
CA VAL A 223 9.56 11.15 19.47
C VAL A 223 8.49 11.68 18.54
N ASN A 224 8.89 12.35 17.45
CA ASN A 224 7.96 12.97 16.51
C ASN A 224 7.61 12.00 15.38
N CYS A 225 6.37 12.09 14.91
CA CYS A 225 5.97 11.46 13.65
C CYS A 225 6.81 12.02 12.50
N ASP A 226 7.17 11.15 11.59
CA ASP A 226 7.83 11.46 10.32
C ASP A 226 6.93 10.94 9.20
N GLU A 227 6.56 11.83 8.30
CA GLU A 227 5.58 11.55 7.26
C GLU A 227 6.11 10.50 6.28
N GLU A 228 7.28 10.72 5.72
CA GLU A 228 7.92 9.80 4.78
C GLU A 228 8.09 8.41 5.39
N SER A 229 8.64 8.33 6.59
CA SER A 229 8.80 7.06 7.32
C SER A 229 7.46 6.35 7.54
N SER A 230 6.38 7.11 7.81
CA SER A 230 5.07 6.55 8.04
C SER A 230 4.48 5.93 6.76
N PHE A 231 4.61 6.59 5.61
CA PHE A 231 4.14 6.04 4.33
C PHE A 231 4.92 4.80 3.93
N TYR A 232 6.26 4.84 3.92
CA TYR A 232 7.08 3.71 3.51
C TYR A 232 6.97 2.50 4.45
N ALA A 233 7.00 2.72 5.77
CA ALA A 233 6.86 1.63 6.72
C ALA A 233 5.47 0.97 6.61
N SER A 234 4.40 1.77 6.51
CA SER A 234 3.04 1.23 6.37
C SER A 234 2.85 0.48 5.05
N PHE A 235 3.39 1.00 3.94
CA PHE A 235 3.39 0.32 2.66
C PHE A 235 4.04 -1.07 2.76
N VAL A 236 5.24 -1.12 3.32
CA VAL A 236 5.97 -2.40 3.47
C VAL A 236 5.25 -3.33 4.44
N MET A 237 4.79 -2.85 5.60
CA MET A 237 4.03 -3.68 6.55
C MET A 237 2.76 -4.25 5.90
N SER A 238 2.06 -3.47 5.06
CA SER A 238 0.93 -3.96 4.27
C SER A 238 1.32 -5.09 3.32
N LYS A 239 2.40 -4.91 2.55
CA LYS A 239 2.92 -5.94 1.64
C LYS A 239 3.31 -7.23 2.36
N LEU A 240 3.75 -7.13 3.60
CA LEU A 240 4.08 -8.28 4.44
C LEU A 240 2.86 -8.91 5.13
N GLY A 241 1.65 -8.41 4.90
CA GLY A 241 0.42 -8.88 5.55
C GLY A 241 0.36 -8.56 7.04
N LEU A 242 1.11 -7.56 7.51
CA LEU A 242 1.16 -7.15 8.90
C LEU A 242 0.17 -6.01 9.19
N SER A 243 -0.18 -5.85 10.47
CA SER A 243 -1.10 -4.78 10.89
C SER A 243 -0.51 -3.40 10.65
N ILE A 244 -1.36 -2.49 10.16
CA ILE A 244 -1.00 -1.09 9.95
C ILE A 244 -1.78 -0.25 10.95
N ASP A 245 -1.08 0.33 11.91
CA ASP A 245 -1.68 1.16 12.95
C ASP A 245 -1.59 2.68 12.64
N ALA A 246 -1.00 3.05 11.49
CA ALA A 246 -0.83 4.44 11.04
C ALA A 246 -1.94 4.94 10.08
N GLY A 247 -2.99 4.16 9.83
CA GLY A 247 -3.96 4.44 8.76
C GLY A 247 -4.59 5.83 8.82
N ASN A 248 -4.97 6.33 10.00
CA ASN A 248 -5.56 7.66 10.15
C ASN A 248 -4.52 8.76 9.90
N TYR A 249 -3.30 8.59 10.42
CA TYR A 249 -2.21 9.53 10.19
C TYR A 249 -1.87 9.67 8.70
N LEU A 250 -1.77 8.56 7.99
CA LEU A 250 -1.48 8.57 6.54
C LEU A 250 -2.58 9.29 5.75
N LYS A 251 -3.85 9.00 6.05
CA LYS A 251 -4.99 9.66 5.40
C LYS A 251 -4.99 11.18 5.63
N ASP A 252 -4.66 11.61 6.85
CA ASP A 252 -4.68 13.04 7.22
C ASP A 252 -3.50 13.82 6.62
N ASN A 253 -2.40 13.15 6.28
CA ASN A 253 -1.16 13.77 5.81
C ASN A 253 -0.86 13.48 4.33
N ALA A 254 -1.69 12.72 3.61
CA ALA A 254 -1.50 12.51 2.18
C ALA A 254 -1.76 13.82 1.40
N ASN A 255 -0.70 14.39 0.80
CA ASN A 255 -0.74 15.69 0.15
C ASN A 255 -0.31 15.65 -1.33
N ASN A 256 0.55 14.72 -1.71
CA ASN A 256 1.10 14.57 -3.05
C ASN A 256 0.73 13.22 -3.69
N ASP A 257 1.01 13.05 -4.97
CA ASP A 257 0.60 11.86 -5.72
C ASP A 257 1.28 10.58 -5.25
N LEU A 258 2.53 10.65 -4.76
CA LEU A 258 3.22 9.50 -4.20
C LEU A 258 2.54 8.98 -2.93
N GLU A 259 2.17 9.89 -2.05
CA GLU A 259 1.49 9.56 -0.77
C GLU A 259 0.10 8.99 -1.02
N TYR A 260 -0.68 9.56 -1.95
CA TYR A 260 -1.96 8.97 -2.37
C TYR A 260 -1.79 7.61 -3.03
N SER A 261 -0.71 7.41 -3.79
CA SER A 261 -0.38 6.10 -4.39
C SER A 261 -0.07 5.06 -3.32
N MET A 262 0.78 5.39 -2.34
CA MET A 262 1.10 4.51 -1.22
C MET A 262 -0.12 4.23 -0.35
N LEU A 263 -0.94 5.24 -0.05
CA LEU A 263 -2.19 5.08 0.68
C LEU A 263 -3.15 4.12 -0.04
N SER A 264 -3.25 4.21 -1.37
CA SER A 264 -4.06 3.33 -2.21
C SER A 264 -3.50 1.91 -2.31
N LEU A 265 -2.17 1.74 -2.26
CA LEU A 265 -1.52 0.43 -2.15
C LEU A 265 -1.78 -0.26 -0.80
N ILE A 266 -1.96 0.55 0.26
CA ILE A 266 -2.26 0.07 1.61
C ILE A 266 -3.75 -0.29 1.75
N ASP A 267 -4.65 0.56 1.20
CA ASP A 267 -6.10 0.40 1.31
C ASP A 267 -6.77 0.90 0.02
N SER A 268 -7.28 -0.04 -0.75
CA SER A 268 -7.86 0.19 -2.09
C SER A 268 -9.05 1.17 -2.09
N LYS A 269 -9.69 1.44 -0.93
CA LYS A 269 -10.76 2.45 -0.84
C LYS A 269 -10.30 3.86 -1.22
N HIS A 270 -8.99 4.12 -1.22
CA HIS A 270 -8.40 5.41 -1.59
C HIS A 270 -8.10 5.56 -3.09
N ILE A 271 -8.25 4.49 -3.89
CA ILE A 271 -8.04 4.52 -5.34
C ILE A 271 -8.86 5.61 -6.05
N PRO A 272 -10.15 5.84 -5.75
CA PRO A 272 -10.90 6.94 -6.39
C PRO A 272 -10.27 8.32 -6.17
N ALA A 273 -9.71 8.57 -4.99
CA ALA A 273 -9.02 9.82 -4.69
C ALA A 273 -7.69 9.93 -5.46
N LEU A 274 -6.96 8.83 -5.62
CA LEU A 274 -5.75 8.78 -6.46
C LEU A 274 -6.10 9.07 -7.93
N VAL A 275 -7.10 8.37 -8.49
CA VAL A 275 -7.53 8.53 -9.90
C VAL A 275 -7.92 9.98 -10.20
N SER A 276 -8.62 10.67 -9.27
CA SER A 276 -9.00 12.07 -9.46
C SER A 276 -7.82 13.04 -9.58
N ARG A 277 -6.59 12.60 -9.33
CA ARG A 277 -5.34 13.36 -9.42
C ARG A 277 -4.57 13.08 -10.70
N GLN A 278 -4.98 12.06 -11.48
CA GLN A 278 -4.36 11.73 -12.76
C GLN A 278 -4.52 12.90 -13.74
N LYS A 279 -3.45 13.23 -14.45
CA LYS A 279 -3.44 14.30 -15.46
C LYS A 279 -4.03 13.81 -16.78
N ASP A 280 -4.38 14.74 -17.64
CA ASP A 280 -4.95 14.47 -18.97
C ASP A 280 -4.01 13.62 -19.88
N ASP A 281 -2.70 13.63 -19.63
CA ASP A 281 -1.72 12.81 -20.33
C ASP A 281 -1.54 11.40 -19.73
N GLY A 282 -2.35 11.04 -18.75
CA GLY A 282 -2.31 9.78 -18.03
C GLY A 282 -1.27 9.71 -16.90
N SER A 283 -0.44 10.75 -16.71
CA SER A 283 0.61 10.79 -15.70
C SER A 283 0.13 11.28 -14.33
N PHE A 284 1.03 11.18 -13.37
CA PHE A 284 0.98 11.87 -12.08
C PHE A 284 2.08 12.92 -12.00
N GLU A 285 2.43 13.38 -10.80
CA GLU A 285 3.37 14.50 -10.60
C GLU A 285 4.71 14.28 -11.32
N ASN A 286 5.28 13.06 -11.22
CA ASN A 286 6.55 12.69 -11.83
C ASN A 286 6.59 11.16 -12.10
N VAL A 287 7.68 10.67 -12.71
CA VAL A 287 7.86 9.24 -13.04
C VAL A 287 7.75 8.36 -11.79
N TYR A 288 8.42 8.73 -10.72
CA TYR A 288 8.44 7.97 -9.47
C TYR A 288 7.03 7.80 -8.88
N SER A 289 6.27 8.89 -8.74
CA SER A 289 4.88 8.86 -8.27
C SER A 289 3.97 8.04 -9.20
N SER A 290 4.18 8.16 -10.52
CA SER A 290 3.44 7.43 -11.55
C SER A 290 3.65 5.90 -11.46
N LEU A 291 4.86 5.47 -11.11
CA LEU A 291 5.18 4.05 -10.94
C LEU A 291 4.45 3.46 -9.73
N PHE A 292 4.42 4.16 -8.59
CA PHE A 292 3.65 3.74 -7.42
C PHE A 292 2.14 3.77 -7.67
N ALA A 293 1.65 4.79 -8.41
CA ALA A 293 0.25 4.90 -8.81
C ALA A 293 -0.16 3.70 -9.69
N TYR A 294 0.69 3.28 -10.63
CA TYR A 294 0.44 2.10 -11.43
C TYR A 294 0.31 0.85 -10.56
N GLY A 295 1.20 0.67 -9.59
CA GLY A 295 1.12 -0.41 -8.63
C GLY A 295 -0.22 -0.44 -7.87
N ALA A 296 -0.75 0.74 -7.49
CA ALA A 296 -2.04 0.86 -6.82
C ALA A 296 -3.23 0.55 -7.76
N LEU A 297 -3.15 0.96 -9.02
CA LEU A 297 -4.22 0.76 -10.00
C LEU A 297 -4.22 -0.65 -10.62
N ARG A 298 -3.15 -1.42 -10.47
CA ARG A 298 -2.93 -2.67 -11.19
C ARG A 298 -4.12 -3.64 -11.11
N ASN A 299 -4.64 -3.88 -9.92
CA ASN A 299 -5.74 -4.81 -9.66
C ASN A 299 -7.08 -4.08 -9.41
N SER A 300 -7.20 -2.83 -9.87
CA SER A 300 -8.41 -2.03 -9.74
C SER A 300 -9.31 -2.15 -10.97
N ASN A 301 -10.55 -1.67 -10.81
CA ASN A 301 -11.51 -1.58 -11.91
C ASN A 301 -11.27 -0.36 -12.84
N TYR A 302 -10.28 0.47 -12.55
CA TYR A 302 -9.90 1.67 -13.31
C TYR A 302 -8.98 1.31 -14.49
N GLN A 303 -9.55 0.55 -15.45
CA GLN A 303 -8.77 -0.05 -16.54
C GLN A 303 -8.28 0.98 -17.56
N GLU A 304 -9.07 2.02 -17.85
CA GLU A 304 -8.74 3.09 -18.78
C GLU A 304 -7.57 3.90 -18.23
N GLU A 305 -7.70 4.40 -17.02
CA GLU A 305 -6.67 5.20 -16.33
C GLU A 305 -5.37 4.42 -16.16
N LYS A 306 -5.46 3.13 -15.83
CA LYS A 306 -4.29 2.25 -15.76
C LYS A 306 -3.59 2.10 -17.11
N ASN A 307 -4.33 1.95 -18.22
CA ASN A 307 -3.75 1.80 -19.55
C ASN A 307 -3.10 3.11 -20.04
N GLU A 308 -3.72 4.25 -19.78
CA GLU A 308 -3.14 5.56 -20.08
C GLU A 308 -1.82 5.76 -19.30
N LEU A 309 -1.85 5.48 -18.00
CA LEU A 309 -0.66 5.56 -17.15
C LEU A 309 0.46 4.61 -17.63
N LYS A 310 0.12 3.37 -18.01
CA LYS A 310 1.10 2.43 -18.56
C LYS A 310 1.73 2.98 -19.82
N SER A 311 0.92 3.47 -20.76
CA SER A 311 1.39 4.05 -22.01
C SER A 311 2.31 5.25 -21.76
N TRP A 312 1.96 6.10 -20.80
CA TRP A 312 2.79 7.21 -20.40
C TRP A 312 4.14 6.74 -19.81
N ILE A 313 4.13 5.75 -18.88
CA ILE A 313 5.36 5.20 -18.29
C ILE A 313 6.26 4.60 -19.40
N GLU A 314 5.70 3.85 -20.34
CA GLU A 314 6.45 3.27 -21.47
C GLU A 314 7.05 4.36 -22.35
N SER A 315 6.39 5.51 -22.51
CA SER A 315 6.93 6.67 -23.23
C SER A 315 8.13 7.34 -22.52
N GLN A 316 8.31 7.10 -21.22
CA GLN A 316 9.46 7.57 -20.43
C GLN A 316 10.68 6.66 -20.60
N GLN A 317 10.55 5.54 -21.33
CA GLN A 317 11.68 4.69 -21.62
C GLN A 317 12.57 5.26 -22.70
N SER A 318 13.84 5.43 -22.41
CA SER A 318 14.85 5.87 -23.38
C SER A 318 15.28 4.72 -24.30
N ASN A 319 15.92 5.05 -25.43
CA ASN A 319 16.35 4.08 -26.44
C ASN A 319 17.32 3.01 -25.89
N ASP A 320 18.06 3.30 -24.82
CA ASP A 320 18.96 2.34 -24.15
C ASP A 320 18.23 1.43 -23.16
N GLY A 321 16.95 1.67 -22.90
CA GLY A 321 16.10 0.88 -22.02
C GLY A 321 15.86 1.47 -20.62
N ARG A 322 16.53 2.59 -20.27
CA ARG A 322 16.34 3.27 -19.01
C ARG A 322 14.93 3.86 -18.92
N ILE A 323 14.30 3.75 -17.75
CA ILE A 323 13.04 4.42 -17.45
C ILE A 323 13.31 5.56 -16.47
N GLY A 324 12.77 6.76 -16.77
CA GLY A 324 12.90 7.91 -15.91
C GLY A 324 14.35 8.33 -15.64
N ASN A 325 14.68 8.58 -14.37
CA ASN A 325 15.94 9.20 -13.96
C ASN A 325 17.10 8.21 -13.70
N GLY A 326 16.89 6.89 -13.80
CA GLY A 326 17.98 5.94 -13.62
C GLY A 326 17.61 4.63 -12.92
N ILE A 327 18.52 4.13 -12.07
CA ILE A 327 18.45 2.82 -11.42
C ILE A 327 17.13 2.68 -10.64
N MET A 328 16.78 3.69 -9.84
CA MET A 328 15.61 3.66 -8.97
C MET A 328 14.31 3.54 -9.77
N ASP A 329 14.05 4.47 -10.70
CA ASP A 329 12.83 4.48 -11.49
C ASP A 329 12.70 3.21 -12.36
N THR A 330 13.83 2.76 -12.96
CA THR A 330 13.84 1.54 -13.77
C THR A 330 13.53 0.30 -12.91
N SER A 331 14.09 0.21 -11.71
CA SER A 331 13.83 -0.92 -10.79
C SER A 331 12.38 -0.93 -10.31
N ILE A 332 11.81 0.23 -9.98
CA ILE A 332 10.41 0.35 -9.56
C ILE A 332 9.46 0.04 -10.73
N ALA A 333 9.80 0.46 -11.97
CA ALA A 333 9.03 0.11 -13.15
C ALA A 333 9.01 -1.41 -13.38
N LEU A 334 10.15 -2.08 -13.24
CA LEU A 334 10.21 -3.53 -13.30
C LEU A 334 9.37 -4.17 -12.19
N TYR A 335 9.36 -3.61 -10.99
CA TYR A 335 8.62 -4.13 -9.85
C TYR A 335 7.09 -3.97 -10.00
N PHE A 336 6.60 -2.79 -10.39
CA PHE A 336 5.16 -2.50 -10.42
C PHE A 336 4.51 -2.71 -11.79
N VAL A 337 5.22 -2.42 -12.89
CA VAL A 337 4.62 -2.36 -14.24
C VAL A 337 4.79 -3.68 -14.97
N TYR A 338 5.97 -4.27 -14.91
CA TYR A 338 6.33 -5.44 -15.74
C TYR A 338 6.34 -6.75 -14.96
N ALA A 339 7.01 -6.82 -13.82
CA ALA A 339 6.94 -8.03 -13.03
C ALA A 339 5.50 -8.24 -12.55
N GLY A 340 4.94 -9.40 -12.80
CA GLY A 340 3.76 -9.82 -12.08
C GLY A 340 4.11 -9.70 -10.60
N LEU A 341 3.43 -8.83 -9.83
CA LEU A 341 3.60 -8.82 -8.39
C LEU A 341 3.57 -10.28 -7.95
N LEU A 342 4.67 -10.79 -7.42
CA LEU A 342 4.69 -12.03 -6.70
C LEU A 342 3.89 -11.78 -5.42
N GLY A 343 2.55 -11.71 -5.57
CA GLY A 343 1.64 -11.76 -4.45
C GLY A 343 1.62 -13.22 -3.96
N PRO A 344 1.56 -13.48 -2.66
CA PRO A 344 1.19 -14.80 -2.19
C PRO A 344 -0.28 -15.02 -2.61
N GLY A 345 -0.51 -15.68 -3.76
CA GLY A 345 -1.86 -16.10 -4.12
C GLY A 345 -2.33 -16.05 -5.54
N ASP A 346 -1.56 -15.56 -6.52
CA ASP A 346 -1.94 -15.72 -7.93
C ASP A 346 -1.37 -17.04 -8.50
N GLU A 347 -1.78 -18.17 -7.93
CA GLU A 347 -1.87 -19.41 -8.71
C GLU A 347 -3.01 -19.15 -9.72
N GLU A 348 -2.67 -18.87 -10.97
CA GLU A 348 -3.61 -18.99 -12.08
C GLU A 348 -4.20 -20.40 -11.97
N ASP A 349 -5.51 -20.48 -11.69
CA ASP A 349 -6.29 -21.68 -11.93
C ASP A 349 -6.17 -22.02 -13.43
N GLU A 350 -5.14 -22.75 -13.81
CA GLU A 350 -5.17 -23.54 -15.00
C GLU A 350 -6.32 -24.53 -14.83
N GLN A 351 -7.52 -24.10 -15.26
CA GLN A 351 -8.62 -25.03 -15.50
C GLN A 351 -8.14 -26.04 -16.52
N GLY A 352 -7.61 -27.14 -16.01
CA GLY A 352 -7.32 -28.31 -16.78
C GLY A 352 -8.59 -28.71 -17.54
N GLU A 353 -8.56 -28.58 -18.86
CA GLU A 353 -9.51 -29.23 -19.75
C GLU A 353 -9.51 -30.71 -19.39
N GLY A 354 -10.56 -31.12 -18.68
CA GLY A 354 -10.81 -32.50 -18.34
C GLY A 354 -10.94 -33.31 -19.61
N CYS A 355 -9.99 -34.19 -19.83
CA CYS A 355 -10.06 -35.25 -20.83
C CYS A 355 -11.27 -36.13 -20.52
N ILE A 356 -12.34 -36.01 -21.30
CA ILE A 356 -13.47 -36.93 -21.27
C ILE A 356 -12.96 -38.25 -21.83
N ILE A 357 -12.78 -39.25 -20.99
CA ILE A 357 -12.58 -40.62 -21.43
C ILE A 357 -13.98 -41.22 -21.57
N ASP A 358 -14.43 -41.36 -22.84
CA ASP A 358 -15.54 -42.23 -23.22
C ASP A 358 -15.14 -43.69 -22.89
N SER A 359 -15.91 -44.32 -22.04
CA SER A 359 -15.84 -45.75 -21.78
C SER A 359 -17.10 -46.38 -22.35
N ASP A 360 -16.92 -47.17 -23.43
CA ASP A 360 -17.85 -48.21 -23.86
C ASP A 360 -18.01 -49.31 -22.81
#